data_a1b7b5af61461ded58ae755fcaa800eb
#
_entry.id   a1b7b5af61461ded58ae755fcaa800eb
#
_cell.length_a   1.000
_cell.length_b   1.000
_cell.length_c   1.000
_cell.angle_alpha   90.00
_cell.angle_beta   90.00
_cell.angle_gamma   90.00
#
_symmetry.space_group_name_H-M   'P 1'
#
loop_
_entity.id
_entity.type
_entity.pdbx_description
1 polymer ?
#
loop_
_entity_poly.entity_id
_entity_poly.type
_entity_poly.pdbx_seq_one_letter_code
_entity_poly.pdbx_strand_id
1 'polypeptide(L)'
;DATLTEAGPPARYRLNTERTYIDGTNKKVRRWTYGRRDKNKQNKNKVILLVGETGAGKTTLINTMINSLLGVKFEDEEFYQITEEEKHEDQTKSQTSEITVYEVFVEENPTSLTIIDTPGYGNTEGYEKDRDISKYLSRLFSDEDGIHYIDAVCFVMKATQNRISGKELYIFHSVLSLFGRDIENNIVFLFTHSDGGRPTDALSGIKKAQIPCRRDEDDELVHFLFSNRQKEKRTKQYKQGLKSAWEMGDESRN
;
A
#
# COMPACT_ATOMS: atom_id res chain seq x y z
N ASP A 1 12.57 11.53 13.29
CA ASP A 1 13.74 11.55 12.40
C ASP A 1 13.34 11.63 10.93
N ALA A 2 13.26 12.85 10.37
CA ALA A 2 12.90 13.09 8.98
C ALA A 2 13.68 14.27 8.40
N THR A 3 13.88 14.27 7.08
CA THR A 3 14.58 15.32 6.35
C THR A 3 13.58 16.11 5.51
N LEU A 4 13.54 17.43 5.63
CA LEU A 4 12.71 18.32 4.83
C LEU A 4 13.14 18.22 3.35
N THR A 5 12.20 17.93 2.47
CA THR A 5 12.42 17.83 1.01
C THR A 5 11.78 18.97 0.23
N GLU A 6 10.64 19.47 0.69
CA GLU A 6 9.94 20.61 0.05
C GLU A 6 9.25 21.46 1.12
N ALA A 7 9.48 22.78 1.07
CA ALA A 7 8.77 23.72 1.91
C ALA A 7 7.39 24.06 1.35
N GLY A 8 6.42 24.30 2.22
CA GLY A 8 5.09 24.75 1.83
C GLY A 8 4.00 24.21 2.74
N PRO A 9 2.74 24.61 2.58
CA PRO A 9 1.61 23.86 3.12
C PRO A 9 1.08 22.83 2.09
N PRO A 10 1.26 21.50 2.32
CA PRO A 10 2.02 20.89 3.40
C PRO A 10 3.52 20.89 3.12
N ALA A 11 4.33 21.08 4.17
CA ALA A 11 5.76 20.81 4.11
C ALA A 11 5.97 19.30 3.95
N ARG A 12 6.90 18.90 3.07
CA ARG A 12 7.18 17.49 2.80
C ARG A 12 8.48 17.05 3.43
N TYR A 13 8.43 15.92 4.08
CA TYR A 13 9.56 15.31 4.75
C TYR A 13 9.79 13.90 4.25
N ARG A 14 11.04 13.49 4.13
CA ARG A 14 11.43 12.10 3.92
C ARG A 14 11.81 11.48 5.25
N LEU A 15 11.21 10.35 5.60
CA LEU A 15 11.58 9.58 6.78
C LEU A 15 12.98 8.99 6.60
N ASN A 16 13.81 9.11 7.62
CA ASN A 16 15.15 8.52 7.63
C ASN A 16 15.02 7.04 8.00
N THR A 17 15.27 6.15 7.04
CA THR A 17 15.10 4.71 7.19
C THR A 17 16.43 3.98 7.19
N GLU A 18 16.53 2.94 8.01
CA GLU A 18 17.56 1.91 7.85
C GLU A 18 17.16 1.00 6.68
N ARG A 19 18.10 0.70 5.79
CA ARG A 19 17.84 -0.05 4.56
C ARG A 19 18.72 -1.29 4.49
N THR A 20 18.09 -2.44 4.36
CA THR A 20 18.75 -3.74 4.25
C THR A 20 18.09 -4.59 3.15
N TYR A 21 18.68 -5.76 2.87
CA TYR A 21 18.07 -6.77 2.01
C TYR A 21 17.79 -8.02 2.83
N ILE A 22 16.59 -8.57 2.72
CA ILE A 22 16.21 -9.81 3.41
C ILE A 22 16.86 -11.01 2.72
N ASP A 23 16.84 -11.04 1.39
CA ASP A 23 17.36 -12.13 0.56
C ASP A 23 18.87 -12.02 0.26
N GLY A 24 19.61 -11.32 1.08
CA GLY A 24 21.07 -11.22 1.06
C GLY A 24 21.62 -10.72 -0.30
N THR A 25 22.41 -11.57 -0.96
CA THR A 25 23.09 -11.23 -2.23
C THR A 25 22.15 -11.13 -3.43
N ASN A 26 20.95 -11.70 -3.38
CA ASN A 26 19.97 -11.63 -4.47
C ASN A 26 19.41 -10.22 -4.68
N LYS A 27 19.34 -9.42 -3.60
CA LYS A 27 18.89 -8.01 -3.62
C LYS A 27 17.53 -7.78 -4.29
N LYS A 28 16.60 -8.73 -4.12
CA LYS A 28 15.25 -8.67 -4.71
C LYS A 28 14.16 -8.37 -3.68
N VAL A 29 14.48 -8.50 -2.38
CA VAL A 29 13.58 -8.20 -1.27
C VAL A 29 14.25 -7.20 -0.34
N ARG A 30 13.82 -5.95 -0.42
CA ARG A 30 14.34 -4.84 0.40
C ARG A 30 13.55 -4.70 1.69
N ARG A 31 14.23 -4.30 2.77
CA ARG A 31 13.61 -3.88 4.03
C ARG A 31 14.03 -2.47 4.36
N TRP A 32 13.06 -1.61 4.58
CA TRP A 32 13.25 -0.23 5.02
C TRP A 32 12.57 -0.04 6.36
N THR A 33 13.34 0.24 7.39
CA THR A 33 12.85 0.33 8.76
C THR A 33 12.93 1.78 9.24
N TYR A 34 11.81 2.30 9.73
CA TYR A 34 11.69 3.58 10.41
C TYR A 34 11.39 3.34 11.89
N GLY A 35 12.13 4.03 12.76
CA GLY A 35 12.02 3.85 14.20
C GLY A 35 12.67 2.56 14.71
N ARG A 36 12.37 2.21 15.94
CA ARG A 36 12.92 1.01 16.59
C ARG A 36 11.83 0.22 17.27
N ARG A 37 11.88 -1.09 17.11
CA ARG A 37 11.01 -2.00 17.85
C ARG A 37 11.41 -1.99 19.33
N ASP A 38 10.54 -1.52 20.20
CA ASP A 38 10.71 -1.65 21.64
C ASP A 38 10.39 -3.09 22.08
N LYS A 39 11.43 -3.82 22.47
CA LYS A 39 11.29 -5.23 22.92
C LYS A 39 10.50 -5.35 24.23
N ASN A 40 10.38 -4.27 25.00
CA ASN A 40 9.69 -4.25 26.28
C ASN A 40 8.20 -3.89 26.16
N LYS A 41 7.77 -3.40 24.99
CA LYS A 41 6.35 -3.12 24.72
C LYS A 41 5.75 -4.28 23.91
N GLN A 42 4.57 -4.72 24.34
CA GLN A 42 3.73 -5.60 23.49
C GLN A 42 3.13 -4.79 22.34
N ASN A 43 3.99 -4.37 21.41
CA ASN A 43 3.52 -3.68 20.22
C ASN A 43 2.82 -4.69 19.31
N LYS A 44 1.56 -4.42 19.01
CA LYS A 44 0.78 -5.19 18.04
C LYS A 44 1.24 -4.79 16.65
N ASN A 45 2.12 -5.60 16.03
CA ASN A 45 2.51 -5.36 14.66
C ASN A 45 1.43 -5.85 13.70
N LYS A 46 1.00 -4.99 12.79
CA LYS A 46 0.09 -5.33 11.70
C LYS A 46 0.87 -5.48 10.41
N VAL A 47 0.63 -6.57 9.71
CA VAL A 47 1.32 -6.90 8.45
C VAL A 47 0.32 -6.93 7.30
N ILE A 48 0.53 -6.08 6.31
CA ILE A 48 -0.31 -6.01 5.12
C ILE A 48 0.52 -6.20 3.84
N LEU A 49 -0.04 -6.93 2.89
CA LEU A 49 0.51 -7.12 1.56
C LEU A 49 -0.29 -6.27 0.56
N LEU A 50 0.38 -5.37 -0.17
CA LEU A 50 -0.24 -4.56 -1.21
C LEU A 50 0.07 -5.13 -2.59
N VAL A 51 -0.97 -5.37 -3.37
CA VAL A 51 -0.91 -5.87 -4.75
C VAL A 51 -1.76 -4.98 -5.63
N GLY A 52 -1.23 -4.52 -6.74
CA GLY A 52 -1.99 -3.67 -7.66
C GLY A 52 -1.21 -3.30 -8.91
N GLU A 53 -1.94 -2.90 -9.94
CA GLU A 53 -1.38 -2.50 -11.23
C GLU A 53 -0.49 -1.26 -11.10
N THR A 54 0.47 -1.09 -12.01
CA THR A 54 1.24 0.15 -12.14
C THR A 54 0.29 1.33 -12.32
N GLY A 55 0.47 2.38 -11.52
CA GLY A 55 -0.43 3.54 -11.52
C GLY A 55 -1.75 3.35 -10.77
N ALA A 56 -1.97 2.24 -10.07
CA ALA A 56 -3.13 2.07 -9.18
C ALA A 56 -3.08 2.95 -7.93
N GLY A 57 -1.95 3.61 -7.65
CA GLY A 57 -1.80 4.50 -6.51
C GLY A 57 -1.20 3.86 -5.25
N LYS A 58 -0.56 2.68 -5.35
CA LYS A 58 0.05 1.97 -4.19
C LYS A 58 1.04 2.85 -3.42
N THR A 59 2.00 3.46 -4.11
CA THR A 59 3.04 4.31 -3.50
C THR A 59 2.42 5.46 -2.68
N THR A 60 1.43 6.14 -3.25
CA THR A 60 0.73 7.22 -2.55
C THR A 60 -0.06 6.68 -1.35
N LEU A 61 -0.69 5.53 -1.50
CA LEU A 61 -1.44 4.86 -0.42
C LEU A 61 -0.53 4.46 0.74
N ILE A 62 0.66 3.92 0.47
CA ILE A 62 1.67 3.60 1.49
C ILE A 62 1.98 4.84 2.33
N ASN A 63 2.35 5.94 1.69
CA ASN A 63 2.66 7.19 2.41
C ASN A 63 1.44 7.71 3.19
N THR A 64 0.24 7.58 2.66
CA THR A 64 -1.00 7.94 3.34
C THR A 64 -1.20 7.14 4.63
N MET A 65 -1.00 5.82 4.59
CA MET A 65 -1.09 4.95 5.77
C MET A 65 -0.03 5.30 6.82
N ILE A 66 1.20 5.59 6.38
CA ILE A 66 2.29 5.99 7.27
C ILE A 66 1.96 7.32 7.97
N ASN A 67 1.44 8.31 7.27
CA ASN A 67 1.03 9.58 7.89
C ASN A 67 -0.08 9.38 8.94
N SER A 68 -1.03 8.48 8.69
CA SER A 68 -2.04 8.12 9.68
C SER A 68 -1.41 7.46 10.92
N LEU A 69 -0.49 6.51 10.72
CA LEU A 69 0.21 5.86 11.83
C LEU A 69 1.03 6.83 12.68
N LEU A 70 1.65 7.83 12.02
CA LEU A 70 2.38 8.93 12.68
C LEU A 70 1.45 9.93 13.38
N GLY A 71 0.13 9.81 13.22
CA GLY A 71 -0.85 10.70 13.81
C GLY A 71 -0.94 12.08 13.15
N VAL A 72 -0.44 12.22 11.93
CA VAL A 72 -0.48 13.49 11.17
C VAL A 72 -1.91 13.88 10.86
N LYS A 73 -2.30 15.10 11.21
CA LYS A 73 -3.61 15.68 10.94
C LYS A 73 -3.56 16.65 9.75
N PHE A 74 -4.71 16.94 9.18
CA PHE A 74 -4.81 17.90 8.08
C PHE A 74 -4.27 19.28 8.48
N GLU A 75 -4.52 19.71 9.70
CA GLU A 75 -4.15 20.98 10.25
C GLU A 75 -2.64 21.17 10.50
N ASP A 76 -1.89 20.06 10.61
CA ASP A 76 -0.43 20.09 10.86
C ASP A 76 0.34 20.65 9.66
N GLU A 77 -0.28 20.62 8.47
CA GLU A 77 0.33 21.12 7.23
C GLU A 77 1.67 20.47 6.91
N GLU A 78 1.81 19.20 7.30
CA GLU A 78 2.98 18.35 7.07
C GLU A 78 2.59 17.07 6.32
N PHE A 79 3.53 16.50 5.59
CA PHE A 79 3.38 15.22 4.90
C PHE A 79 4.70 14.46 4.89
N TYR A 80 4.69 13.22 5.34
CA TYR A 80 5.86 12.35 5.45
C TYR A 80 5.84 11.28 4.37
N GLN A 81 7.00 11.02 3.78
CA GLN A 81 7.21 9.99 2.74
C GLN A 81 8.25 8.98 3.21
N ILE A 82 7.92 7.70 3.09
CA ILE A 82 8.85 6.60 3.31
C ILE A 82 9.33 6.01 1.97
N THR A 83 8.54 6.15 0.93
CA THR A 83 8.84 5.66 -0.42
C THR A 83 9.83 6.58 -1.14
N GLU A 84 10.53 6.06 -2.15
CA GLU A 84 11.33 6.91 -3.04
C GLU A 84 10.41 7.76 -3.93
N GLU A 85 10.83 8.99 -4.21
CA GLU A 85 10.14 9.81 -5.21
C GLU A 85 10.41 9.24 -6.60
N GLU A 86 9.34 9.17 -7.38
CA GLU A 86 9.45 8.92 -8.82
C GLU A 86 10.20 10.10 -9.45
N LYS A 87 11.43 9.88 -9.90
CA LYS A 87 12.12 10.86 -10.75
C LYS A 87 11.37 10.91 -12.06
N HIS A 88 10.83 12.06 -12.40
CA HIS A 88 10.04 12.34 -13.60
C HIS A 88 10.74 12.02 -14.96
N GLU A 89 12.01 11.64 -14.95
CA GLU A 89 12.80 11.46 -16.15
C GLU A 89 12.62 10.11 -16.87
N ASP A 90 11.98 9.10 -16.24
CA ASP A 90 11.83 7.78 -16.87
C ASP A 90 10.45 7.13 -16.56
N GLN A 91 9.39 7.77 -17.03
CA GLN A 91 8.03 7.16 -16.98
C GLN A 91 7.90 5.87 -17.80
N THR A 92 8.93 5.48 -18.54
CA THR A 92 8.96 4.30 -19.41
C THR A 92 9.56 3.07 -18.75
N LYS A 93 10.25 3.21 -17.59
CA LYS A 93 10.80 2.07 -16.86
C LYS A 93 9.95 1.75 -15.64
N SER A 94 9.54 0.48 -15.52
CA SER A 94 8.85 -0.04 -14.33
C SER A 94 9.70 0.22 -13.10
N GLN A 95 9.20 1.05 -12.19
CA GLN A 95 9.98 1.69 -11.16
C GLN A 95 10.37 0.77 -10.00
N THR A 96 9.74 -0.38 -9.86
CA THR A 96 10.08 -1.32 -8.79
C THR A 96 10.11 -2.73 -9.35
N SER A 97 11.30 -3.25 -9.60
CA SER A 97 11.51 -4.67 -9.95
C SER A 97 11.64 -5.56 -8.71
N GLU A 98 11.54 -4.98 -7.53
CA GLU A 98 11.87 -5.60 -6.24
C GLU A 98 10.72 -5.42 -5.26
N ILE A 99 10.53 -6.40 -4.38
CA ILE A 99 9.61 -6.28 -3.25
C ILE A 99 10.27 -5.37 -2.20
N THR A 100 9.51 -4.47 -1.63
CA THR A 100 9.96 -3.62 -0.53
C THR A 100 9.08 -3.84 0.69
N VAL A 101 9.72 -4.19 1.80
CA VAL A 101 9.08 -4.29 3.11
C VAL A 101 9.34 -3.00 3.87
N TYR A 102 8.30 -2.24 4.15
CA TYR A 102 8.37 -1.05 5.01
C TYR A 102 7.95 -1.43 6.42
N GLU A 103 8.84 -1.28 7.37
CA GLU A 103 8.56 -1.49 8.79
C GLU A 103 8.58 -0.15 9.52
N VAL A 104 7.47 0.20 10.16
CA VAL A 104 7.30 1.50 10.83
C VAL A 104 6.93 1.30 12.29
N PHE A 105 7.83 1.76 13.15
CA PHE A 105 7.67 1.74 14.59
C PHE A 105 7.56 3.17 15.08
N VAL A 106 6.44 3.51 15.72
CA VAL A 106 6.19 4.83 16.31
C VAL A 106 6.20 4.67 17.83
N GLU A 107 7.04 5.41 18.51
CA GLU A 107 7.29 5.24 19.94
C GLU A 107 6.02 5.40 20.79
N GLU A 108 5.17 6.36 20.42
CA GLU A 108 3.94 6.69 21.13
C GLU A 108 2.73 5.85 20.70
N ASN A 109 2.86 5.07 19.61
CA ASN A 109 1.77 4.26 19.08
C ASN A 109 1.93 2.79 19.52
N PRO A 110 0.93 2.18 20.16
CA PRO A 110 0.97 0.77 20.55
C PRO A 110 0.93 -0.18 19.35
N THR A 111 0.61 0.33 18.16
CA THR A 111 0.55 -0.44 16.92
C THR A 111 1.72 -0.06 16.03
N SER A 112 2.45 -1.03 15.55
CA SER A 112 3.41 -0.89 14.44
C SER A 112 2.84 -1.46 13.16
N LEU A 113 3.37 -1.02 12.02
CA LEU A 113 2.87 -1.41 10.71
C LEU A 113 4.02 -1.92 9.84
N THR A 114 3.81 -3.09 9.26
CA THR A 114 4.68 -3.66 8.23
C THR A 114 3.88 -3.71 6.92
N ILE A 115 4.36 -3.04 5.89
CA ILE A 115 3.76 -3.02 4.56
C ILE A 115 4.69 -3.75 3.59
N ILE A 116 4.18 -4.78 2.94
CA ILE A 116 4.87 -5.49 1.86
C ILE A 116 4.35 -4.88 0.55
N ASP A 117 5.18 -4.08 -0.11
CA ASP A 117 4.88 -3.47 -1.40
C ASP A 117 5.41 -4.35 -2.54
N THR A 118 4.51 -4.77 -3.41
CA THR A 118 4.88 -5.53 -4.60
C THR A 118 5.11 -4.60 -5.78
N PRO A 119 5.99 -4.96 -6.74
CA PRO A 119 6.09 -4.24 -8.00
C PRO A 119 4.72 -4.10 -8.66
N GLY A 120 4.45 -2.95 -9.26
CA GLY A 120 3.25 -2.78 -10.07
C GLY A 120 3.30 -3.71 -11.29
N TYR A 121 2.26 -4.51 -11.48
CA TYR A 121 2.10 -5.35 -12.67
C TYR A 121 1.45 -4.56 -13.81
N GLY A 122 1.44 -5.14 -15.00
CA GLY A 122 0.77 -4.51 -16.13
C GLY A 122 1.64 -3.68 -17.05
N ASN A 123 2.94 -3.65 -16.82
CA ASN A 123 3.87 -2.89 -17.67
C ASN A 123 4.10 -3.56 -19.04
N THR A 124 4.51 -2.72 -20.03
CA THR A 124 4.78 -3.12 -21.41
C THR A 124 5.91 -4.13 -21.58
N GLU A 125 6.70 -4.40 -20.52
CA GLU A 125 7.86 -5.29 -20.57
C GLU A 125 7.55 -6.80 -20.41
N GLY A 126 6.27 -7.19 -20.36
CA GLY A 126 5.83 -8.59 -20.52
C GLY A 126 5.58 -9.39 -19.25
N TYR A 127 5.00 -10.58 -19.45
CA TYR A 127 4.58 -11.54 -18.41
C TYR A 127 5.73 -12.07 -17.53
N GLU A 128 6.98 -11.96 -17.93
CA GLU A 128 8.12 -12.49 -17.17
C GLU A 128 8.32 -11.79 -15.84
N LYS A 129 8.19 -10.45 -15.82
CA LYS A 129 8.29 -9.68 -14.57
C LYS A 129 7.14 -9.95 -13.61
N ASP A 130 5.94 -10.15 -14.15
CA ASP A 130 4.77 -10.45 -13.33
C ASP A 130 4.90 -11.85 -12.65
N ARG A 131 5.56 -12.82 -13.28
CA ARG A 131 5.86 -14.14 -12.68
C ARG A 131 6.84 -14.06 -11.51
N ASP A 132 7.74 -13.11 -11.54
CA ASP A 132 8.75 -12.96 -10.50
C ASP A 132 8.19 -12.47 -9.17
N ILE A 133 7.03 -11.78 -9.17
CA ILE A 133 6.39 -11.31 -7.93
C ILE A 133 6.12 -12.48 -6.98
N SER A 134 5.45 -13.53 -7.45
CA SER A 134 5.16 -14.72 -6.63
C SER A 134 6.42 -15.39 -6.11
N LYS A 135 7.47 -15.45 -6.94
CA LYS A 135 8.77 -16.02 -6.57
C LYS A 135 9.47 -15.21 -5.47
N TYR A 136 9.45 -13.88 -5.56
CA TYR A 136 10.05 -13.01 -4.54
C TYR A 136 9.24 -13.01 -3.25
N LEU A 137 7.91 -13.04 -3.33
CA LEU A 137 7.05 -13.22 -2.16
C LEU A 137 7.30 -14.58 -1.48
N SER A 138 7.43 -15.66 -2.26
CA SER A 138 7.77 -16.97 -1.72
C SER A 138 9.11 -16.95 -0.97
N ARG A 139 10.12 -16.23 -1.49
CA ARG A 139 11.40 -16.04 -0.78
C ARG A 139 11.20 -15.28 0.51
N LEU A 140 10.46 -14.16 0.48
CA LEU A 140 10.18 -13.37 1.68
C LEU A 140 9.52 -14.19 2.78
N PHE A 141 8.59 -15.08 2.43
CA PHE A 141 7.86 -15.91 3.40
C PHE A 141 8.65 -17.12 3.89
N SER A 142 9.66 -17.56 3.14
CA SER A 142 10.50 -18.74 3.47
C SER A 142 11.81 -18.37 4.17
N ASP A 143 12.24 -17.13 4.12
CA ASP A 143 13.48 -16.65 4.73
C ASP A 143 13.34 -16.59 6.25
N GLU A 144 14.40 -16.94 6.99
CA GLU A 144 14.38 -16.90 8.47
C GLU A 144 14.16 -15.49 9.01
N ASP A 145 14.73 -14.48 8.33
CA ASP A 145 14.54 -13.05 8.62
C ASP A 145 13.32 -12.45 7.90
N GLY A 146 12.51 -13.29 7.28
CA GLY A 146 11.36 -12.91 6.46
C GLY A 146 10.11 -12.57 7.26
N ILE A 147 8.98 -12.64 6.56
CA ILE A 147 7.65 -12.39 7.12
C ILE A 147 6.88 -13.71 7.19
N HIS A 148 6.42 -14.09 8.37
CA HIS A 148 5.80 -15.40 8.61
C HIS A 148 4.29 -15.34 8.86
N TYR A 149 3.69 -14.16 8.87
CA TYR A 149 2.23 -13.98 9.00
C TYR A 149 1.79 -12.73 8.24
N ILE A 150 0.54 -12.70 7.83
CA ILE A 150 -0.11 -11.57 7.15
C ILE A 150 -1.47 -11.34 7.78
N ASP A 151 -1.77 -10.12 8.18
CA ASP A 151 -3.09 -9.72 8.69
C ASP A 151 -4.07 -9.44 7.55
N ALA A 152 -3.59 -8.87 6.43
CA ALA A 152 -4.42 -8.61 5.26
C ALA A 152 -3.64 -8.64 3.94
N VAL A 153 -4.28 -9.18 2.90
CA VAL A 153 -3.91 -9.03 1.50
C VAL A 153 -4.82 -7.97 0.88
N CYS A 154 -4.21 -6.87 0.44
CA CYS A 154 -4.93 -5.70 -0.05
C CYS A 154 -4.75 -5.58 -1.56
N PHE A 155 -5.80 -5.80 -2.32
CA PHE A 155 -5.81 -5.52 -3.76
C PHE A 155 -6.14 -4.05 -4.01
N VAL A 156 -5.18 -3.31 -4.58
CA VAL A 156 -5.29 -1.88 -4.84
C VAL A 156 -5.75 -1.65 -6.27
N MET A 157 -6.88 -0.96 -6.42
CA MET A 157 -7.52 -0.67 -7.70
C MET A 157 -8.01 0.78 -7.72
N LYS A 158 -8.16 1.37 -8.92
CA LYS A 158 -8.85 2.67 -9.06
C LYS A 158 -10.35 2.48 -8.88
N ALA A 159 -11.02 3.38 -8.14
CA ALA A 159 -12.47 3.35 -7.95
C ALA A 159 -13.26 3.46 -9.27
N THR A 160 -12.65 4.10 -10.28
CA THR A 160 -13.23 4.27 -11.62
C THR A 160 -13.07 3.05 -12.53
N GLN A 161 -12.36 2.01 -12.08
CA GLN A 161 -12.15 0.81 -12.90
C GLN A 161 -13.41 -0.03 -12.93
N ASN A 162 -13.90 -0.35 -14.13
CA ASN A 162 -15.17 -1.06 -14.32
C ASN A 162 -14.99 -2.55 -14.71
N ARG A 163 -13.76 -2.99 -14.93
CA ARG A 163 -13.44 -4.37 -15.33
C ARG A 163 -12.14 -4.82 -14.70
N ILE A 164 -12.09 -6.09 -14.31
CA ILE A 164 -10.85 -6.77 -13.98
C ILE A 164 -10.28 -7.33 -15.27
N SER A 165 -9.06 -6.93 -15.60
CA SER A 165 -8.34 -7.46 -16.75
C SER A 165 -7.93 -8.91 -16.51
N GLY A 166 -7.75 -9.69 -17.60
CA GLY A 166 -7.20 -11.04 -17.48
C GLY A 166 -5.83 -11.10 -16.81
N LYS A 167 -5.06 -10.02 -16.94
CA LYS A 167 -3.75 -9.86 -16.31
C LYS A 167 -3.87 -9.64 -14.80
N GLU A 168 -4.77 -8.77 -14.35
CA GLU A 168 -5.08 -8.59 -12.92
C GLU A 168 -5.54 -9.89 -12.29
N LEU A 169 -6.44 -10.59 -12.97
CA LEU A 169 -6.95 -11.89 -12.51
C LEU A 169 -5.81 -12.91 -12.34
N TYR A 170 -4.90 -12.97 -13.32
CA TYR A 170 -3.72 -13.84 -13.25
C TYR A 170 -2.85 -13.50 -12.04
N ILE A 171 -2.55 -12.22 -11.80
CA ILE A 171 -1.74 -11.77 -10.66
C ILE A 171 -2.45 -12.09 -9.34
N PHE A 172 -3.74 -11.79 -9.21
CA PHE A 172 -4.50 -12.10 -8.00
C PHE A 172 -4.44 -13.58 -7.68
N HIS A 173 -4.68 -14.45 -8.66
CA HIS A 173 -4.57 -15.90 -8.47
C HIS A 173 -3.14 -16.35 -8.14
N SER A 174 -2.13 -15.75 -8.77
CA SER A 174 -0.73 -16.07 -8.50
C SER A 174 -0.33 -15.74 -7.06
N VAL A 175 -0.77 -14.58 -6.56
CA VAL A 175 -0.52 -14.17 -5.16
C VAL A 175 -1.31 -15.07 -4.21
N LEU A 176 -2.59 -15.31 -4.49
CA LEU A 176 -3.44 -16.14 -3.64
C LEU A 176 -2.95 -17.59 -3.55
N SER A 177 -2.30 -18.10 -4.60
CA SER A 177 -1.72 -19.47 -4.60
C SER A 177 -0.60 -19.66 -3.57
N LEU A 178 -0.04 -18.57 -3.04
CA LEU A 178 0.99 -18.62 -1.99
C LEU A 178 0.43 -18.90 -0.60
N PHE A 179 -0.89 -18.80 -0.44
CA PHE A 179 -1.59 -18.90 0.83
C PHE A 179 -2.56 -20.09 0.86
N GLY A 180 -2.94 -20.50 2.07
CA GLY A 180 -4.01 -21.45 2.26
C GLY A 180 -5.39 -20.85 1.92
N ARG A 181 -6.42 -21.69 1.86
CA ARG A 181 -7.81 -21.25 1.56
C ARG A 181 -8.40 -20.31 2.58
N ASP A 182 -7.91 -20.36 3.81
CA ASP A 182 -8.29 -19.52 4.94
C ASP A 182 -7.92 -18.04 4.76
N ILE A 183 -7.02 -17.71 3.82
CA ILE A 183 -6.65 -16.32 3.51
C ILE A 183 -7.82 -15.48 3.01
N GLU A 184 -8.90 -16.08 2.50
CA GLU A 184 -10.08 -15.38 1.97
C GLU A 184 -10.61 -14.33 2.94
N ASN A 185 -10.66 -14.65 4.24
CA ASN A 185 -11.13 -13.74 5.27
C ASN A 185 -10.19 -12.55 5.54
N ASN A 186 -8.98 -12.58 4.97
CA ASN A 186 -7.97 -11.54 5.10
C ASN A 186 -7.79 -10.73 3.80
N ILE A 187 -8.56 -11.04 2.74
CA ILE A 187 -8.49 -10.32 1.47
C ILE A 187 -9.47 -9.18 1.48
N VAL A 188 -8.96 -7.97 1.21
CA VAL A 188 -9.75 -6.73 1.11
C VAL A 188 -9.35 -5.94 -0.14
N PHE A 189 -10.25 -5.06 -0.60
CA PHE A 189 -9.99 -4.16 -1.72
C PHE A 189 -9.79 -2.73 -1.23
N LEU A 190 -8.75 -2.08 -1.75
CA LEU A 190 -8.47 -0.67 -1.49
C LEU A 190 -8.67 0.11 -2.80
N PHE A 191 -9.71 0.93 -2.84
CA PHE A 191 -10.02 1.74 -4.01
C PHE A 191 -9.41 3.12 -3.88
N THR A 192 -8.49 3.44 -4.79
CA THR A 192 -7.86 4.75 -4.91
C THR A 192 -8.64 5.64 -5.89
N HIS A 193 -8.30 6.94 -5.93
CA HIS A 193 -8.95 7.93 -6.79
C HIS A 193 -10.49 7.96 -6.58
N SER A 194 -10.93 7.68 -5.36
CA SER A 194 -12.35 7.70 -5.00
C SER A 194 -12.85 9.14 -4.83
N ASP A 195 -14.08 9.37 -5.21
CA ASP A 195 -14.85 10.59 -4.94
C ASP A 195 -15.73 10.49 -3.68
N GLY A 196 -15.64 9.35 -2.95
CA GLY A 196 -16.45 9.03 -1.79
C GLY A 196 -17.74 8.26 -2.12
N GLY A 197 -18.08 8.13 -3.40
CA GLY A 197 -19.22 7.33 -3.84
C GLY A 197 -18.91 5.82 -3.84
N ARG A 198 -19.96 4.99 -3.76
CA ARG A 198 -19.83 3.54 -3.87
C ARG A 198 -19.23 3.16 -5.24
N PRO A 199 -18.12 2.43 -5.31
CA PRO A 199 -17.49 2.03 -6.57
C PRO A 199 -18.24 0.83 -7.20
N THR A 200 -19.49 1.04 -7.60
CA THR A 200 -20.43 -0.01 -8.01
C THR A 200 -19.92 -0.86 -9.15
N ASP A 201 -19.28 -0.25 -10.15
CA ASP A 201 -18.76 -0.97 -11.32
C ASP A 201 -17.58 -1.84 -10.95
N ALA A 202 -16.64 -1.33 -10.14
CA ALA A 202 -15.50 -2.09 -9.67
C ALA A 202 -15.93 -3.29 -8.81
N LEU A 203 -16.85 -3.07 -7.87
CA LEU A 203 -17.41 -4.15 -7.03
C LEU A 203 -18.13 -5.22 -7.88
N SER A 204 -18.89 -4.81 -8.88
CA SER A 204 -19.55 -5.72 -9.82
C SER A 204 -18.53 -6.54 -10.62
N GLY A 205 -17.43 -5.91 -11.06
CA GLY A 205 -16.32 -6.59 -11.75
C GLY A 205 -15.67 -7.68 -10.89
N ILE A 206 -15.41 -7.38 -9.61
CA ILE A 206 -14.83 -8.33 -8.65
C ILE A 206 -15.79 -9.51 -8.40
N LYS A 207 -17.09 -9.24 -8.18
CA LYS A 207 -18.10 -10.29 -8.01
C LYS A 207 -18.17 -11.22 -9.24
N LYS A 208 -18.16 -10.66 -10.44
CA LYS A 208 -18.17 -11.44 -11.70
C LYS A 208 -16.90 -12.28 -11.89
N ALA A 209 -15.76 -11.78 -11.45
CA ALA A 209 -14.48 -12.50 -11.54
C ALA A 209 -14.34 -13.59 -10.47
N GLN A 210 -15.28 -13.68 -9.53
CA GLN A 210 -15.29 -14.67 -8.43
C GLN A 210 -13.99 -14.70 -7.63
N ILE A 211 -13.40 -13.52 -7.40
CA ILE A 211 -12.20 -13.41 -6.57
C ILE A 211 -12.61 -13.64 -5.11
N PRO A 212 -12.00 -14.62 -4.42
CA PRO A 212 -12.25 -14.82 -3.01
C PRO A 212 -11.82 -13.58 -2.21
N CYS A 213 -12.67 -13.11 -1.34
CA CYS A 213 -12.39 -11.95 -0.49
C CYS A 213 -13.33 -11.89 0.70
N ARG A 214 -12.91 -11.16 1.71
CA ARG A 214 -13.69 -10.95 2.92
C ARG A 214 -15.01 -10.26 2.60
N ARG A 215 -16.06 -10.74 3.24
CA ARG A 215 -17.40 -10.14 3.20
C ARG A 215 -17.79 -9.67 4.59
N ASP A 216 -18.60 -8.64 4.64
CA ASP A 216 -19.21 -8.15 5.87
C ASP A 216 -20.50 -8.92 6.23
N GLU A 217 -21.21 -8.44 7.25
CA GLU A 217 -22.45 -9.06 7.74
C GLU A 217 -23.60 -9.00 6.72
N ASP A 218 -23.54 -8.07 5.77
CA ASP A 218 -24.52 -7.89 4.71
C ASP A 218 -24.13 -8.63 3.40
N ASP A 219 -23.13 -9.52 3.46
CA ASP A 219 -22.55 -10.24 2.30
C ASP A 219 -21.93 -9.31 1.24
N GLU A 220 -21.57 -8.09 1.62
CA GLU A 220 -20.88 -7.16 0.74
C GLU A 220 -19.36 -7.32 0.84
N LEU A 221 -18.67 -7.02 -0.27
CA LEU A 221 -17.21 -7.10 -0.33
C LEU A 221 -16.58 -6.04 0.60
N VAL A 222 -15.75 -6.47 1.54
CA VAL A 222 -15.02 -5.54 2.41
C VAL A 222 -14.02 -4.73 1.58
N HIS A 223 -14.19 -3.43 1.57
CA HIS A 223 -13.38 -2.50 0.81
C HIS A 223 -13.26 -1.16 1.52
N PHE A 224 -12.24 -0.40 1.15
CA PHE A 224 -11.94 0.93 1.70
C PHE A 224 -11.67 1.92 0.58
N LEU A 225 -12.06 3.18 0.78
CA LEU A 225 -11.99 4.24 -0.21
C LEU A 225 -10.91 5.25 0.16
N PHE A 226 -10.08 5.63 -0.82
CA PHE A 226 -9.00 6.60 -0.66
C PHE A 226 -9.00 7.61 -1.80
N SER A 227 -8.84 8.90 -1.46
CA SER A 227 -8.60 9.95 -2.44
C SER A 227 -7.12 10.32 -2.59
N ASN A 228 -6.30 10.04 -1.58
CA ASN A 228 -4.82 10.16 -1.58
C ASN A 228 -4.26 11.48 -2.11
N ARG A 229 -4.95 12.61 -1.86
CA ARG A 229 -4.55 13.97 -2.28
C ARG A 229 -3.78 14.73 -1.19
N GLN A 230 -3.22 14.05 -0.23
CA GLN A 230 -2.67 14.63 1.00
C GLN A 230 -1.43 15.48 0.78
N LYS A 231 -0.61 15.18 -0.24
CA LYS A 231 0.58 15.94 -0.62
C LYS A 231 0.31 17.18 -1.47
N GLU A 232 -0.93 17.39 -1.90
CA GLU A 232 -1.27 18.53 -2.76
C GLU A 232 -1.22 19.85 -2.01
N LYS A 233 -0.80 20.93 -2.71
CA LYS A 233 -0.71 22.28 -2.15
C LYS A 233 -2.07 22.79 -1.68
N ARG A 234 -2.14 23.24 -0.44
CA ARG A 234 -3.38 23.71 0.22
C ARG A 234 -3.63 25.18 -0.07
N THR A 235 -4.01 25.49 -1.32
CA THR A 235 -4.41 26.86 -1.70
C THR A 235 -5.80 27.18 -1.16
N LYS A 236 -6.14 28.48 -1.01
CA LYS A 236 -7.47 28.93 -0.55
C LYS A 236 -8.60 28.31 -1.35
N GLN A 237 -8.44 28.16 -2.67
CA GLN A 237 -9.45 27.63 -3.58
C GLN A 237 -9.74 26.14 -3.35
N TYR A 238 -8.73 25.34 -3.02
CA TYR A 238 -8.85 23.87 -2.94
C TYR A 238 -8.82 23.32 -1.52
N LYS A 239 -8.56 24.16 -0.51
CA LYS A 239 -8.37 23.72 0.88
C LYS A 239 -9.56 22.89 1.41
N GLN A 240 -10.81 23.31 1.11
CA GLN A 240 -11.99 22.60 1.58
C GLN A 240 -12.14 21.22 0.92
N GLY A 241 -11.94 21.13 -0.40
CA GLY A 241 -11.99 19.85 -1.10
C GLY A 241 -10.90 18.87 -0.66
N LEU A 242 -9.69 19.39 -0.38
CA LEU A 242 -8.58 18.59 0.14
C LEU A 242 -8.85 18.11 1.57
N LYS A 243 -9.53 18.92 2.40
CA LYS A 243 -9.95 18.52 3.74
C LYS A 243 -10.97 17.38 3.68
N SER A 244 -11.99 17.48 2.85
CA SER A 244 -12.97 16.40 2.66
C SER A 244 -12.35 15.10 2.14
N ALA A 245 -11.38 15.21 1.23
CA ALA A 245 -10.62 14.05 0.75
C ALA A 245 -9.77 13.39 1.86
N TRP A 246 -9.21 14.20 2.76
CA TRP A 246 -8.49 13.71 3.94
C TRP A 246 -9.42 12.96 4.90
N GLU A 247 -10.57 13.55 5.24
CA GLU A 247 -11.56 12.98 6.15
C GLU A 247 -12.08 11.63 5.65
N MET A 248 -12.41 11.51 4.36
CA MET A 248 -12.81 10.24 3.74
C MET A 248 -11.73 9.15 3.92
N GLY A 249 -10.48 9.49 3.66
CA GLY A 249 -9.37 8.56 3.84
C GLY A 249 -9.14 8.21 5.32
N ASP A 250 -9.46 9.09 6.26
CA ASP A 250 -9.30 8.86 7.69
C ASP A 250 -10.25 7.77 8.20
N GLU A 251 -11.49 7.76 7.76
CA GLU A 251 -12.46 6.70 8.04
C GLU A 251 -11.96 5.32 7.55
N SER A 252 -11.27 5.30 6.42
CA SER A 252 -10.73 4.06 5.83
C SER A 252 -9.43 3.57 6.48
N ARG A 253 -8.71 4.45 7.19
CA ARG A 253 -7.43 4.13 7.85
C ARG A 253 -7.58 3.60 9.27
N ASN A 254 -8.68 3.92 9.94
CA ASN A 254 -9.03 3.50 11.30
C ASN A 254 -9.73 2.14 11.29
#